data_ae2433771696f5932840752e00ec8b99
#
_entry.id   ae2433771696f5932840752e00ec8b99
#
_cell.length_a   1.000
_cell.length_b   1.000
_cell.length_c   1.000
_cell.angle_alpha   90.00
_cell.angle_beta   90.00
_cell.angle_gamma   90.00
#
_symmetry.space_group_name_H-M   'P 1'
#
loop_
_entity.id
_entity.type
_entity.pdbx_description
1 polymer ?
#
loop_
_entity_poly.entity_id
_entity_poly.type
_entity_poly.pdbx_seq_one_letter_code
_entity_poly.pdbx_strand_id
1 'polypeptide(L)'
;VKRAFQVFSLAATGILVLGGCAQRMTPPLGSISAAASMGSCHAATPKPDAPYNRSYVVNGRRYQPLTTADGYDRRGTASWYGWESGSVTSMGTPFVPQAFSAASRELPLPTCVRVTNLANGRSVEVLVNDRGPFVDGRLLDLSYGAAKVLDMIHSGTAVVRVEALAPSPATTTTTAPNPSAGKPAEIFLQTGAFQQLNLAIRERQRLQAAGIGPLLIVPGLVRGVTFYRVQIGPLANPSVAEALGARLRQSGTAQVLVVRQ
;
A
#
# COMPACT_ATOMS: atom_id res chain seq x y z
N VAL A 1 28.09 17.23 -69.47
CA VAL A 1 29.30 16.61 -70.00
C VAL A 1 29.22 15.13 -69.71
N LYS A 2 29.25 14.37 -70.80
CA LYS A 2 29.17 12.94 -71.00
C LYS A 2 30.35 12.18 -70.35
N ARG A 3 30.10 10.95 -69.96
CA ARG A 3 30.83 9.70 -70.23
C ARG A 3 30.57 8.74 -69.08
N ALA A 4 30.39 7.50 -69.17
CA ALA A 4 30.29 6.43 -70.17
C ALA A 4 30.50 5.12 -69.40
N PHE A 5 29.64 4.20 -69.70
CA PHE A 5 29.74 2.73 -69.57
C PHE A 5 31.04 2.10 -69.10
N GLN A 6 30.94 1.12 -68.18
CA GLN A 6 31.60 -0.16 -68.39
C GLN A 6 30.84 -1.33 -67.75
N VAL A 7 30.46 -2.22 -68.61
CA VAL A 7 29.88 -3.54 -68.34
C VAL A 7 31.06 -4.50 -68.07
N PHE A 8 31.05 -5.28 -67.01
CA PHE A 8 31.79 -6.52 -66.93
C PHE A 8 30.89 -7.66 -66.48
N SER A 9 30.87 -8.68 -67.34
CA SER A 9 30.12 -9.91 -67.23
C SER A 9 31.02 -11.05 -66.71
N LEU A 10 30.38 -12.13 -66.24
CA LEU A 10 30.89 -13.48 -65.89
C LEU A 10 31.54 -13.62 -64.48
N ALA A 11 31.11 -14.56 -63.65
CA ALA A 11 30.93 -16.00 -63.86
C ALA A 11 30.08 -16.62 -62.76
N ALA A 12 29.31 -17.59 -63.17
CA ALA A 12 28.53 -18.48 -62.30
C ALA A 12 29.43 -19.48 -61.59
N THR A 13 29.31 -19.58 -60.27
CA THR A 13 29.79 -20.74 -59.52
C THR A 13 28.68 -21.15 -58.55
N GLY A 14 28.07 -22.27 -58.81
CA GLY A 14 27.05 -22.88 -58.00
C GLY A 14 27.62 -23.33 -56.66
N ILE A 15 26.98 -22.90 -55.58
CA ILE A 15 27.18 -23.50 -54.26
C ILE A 15 25.83 -24.06 -53.83
N LEU A 16 25.82 -25.37 -53.72
CA LEU A 16 24.75 -26.19 -53.17
C LEU A 16 24.66 -25.87 -51.69
N VAL A 17 23.62 -25.10 -51.24
CA VAL A 17 23.37 -24.87 -49.81
C VAL A 17 22.26 -25.87 -49.38
N LEU A 18 22.72 -26.84 -48.62
CA LEU A 18 21.88 -27.78 -47.88
C LEU A 18 20.92 -26.99 -46.99
N GLY A 19 19.63 -27.14 -47.23
CA GLY A 19 18.55 -26.59 -46.41
C GLY A 19 18.59 -27.15 -45.02
N GLY A 20 19.14 -26.42 -44.05
CA GLY A 20 18.92 -26.63 -42.63
C GLY A 20 17.62 -25.98 -42.23
N CYS A 21 16.60 -26.77 -41.93
CA CYS A 21 15.37 -26.32 -41.25
C CYS A 21 15.76 -25.76 -39.87
N ALA A 22 16.03 -24.46 -39.80
CA ALA A 22 16.08 -23.76 -38.50
C ALA A 22 14.65 -23.68 -37.96
N GLN A 23 14.26 -24.66 -37.13
CA GLN A 23 13.09 -24.54 -36.28
C GLN A 23 13.31 -23.33 -35.40
N ARG A 24 12.57 -22.23 -35.63
CA ARG A 24 12.41 -21.15 -34.68
C ARG A 24 11.79 -21.75 -33.43
N MET A 25 12.61 -22.10 -32.46
CA MET A 25 12.17 -22.29 -31.09
C MET A 25 11.65 -20.92 -30.61
N THR A 26 10.34 -20.75 -30.61
CA THR A 26 9.70 -19.73 -29.78
C THR A 26 10.09 -20.06 -28.35
N PRO A 27 10.73 -19.13 -27.60
CA PRO A 27 10.95 -19.38 -26.19
C PRO A 27 9.59 -19.58 -25.53
N PRO A 28 9.46 -20.54 -24.61
CA PRO A 28 8.23 -20.68 -23.86
C PRO A 28 7.97 -19.31 -23.19
N LEU A 29 6.72 -18.85 -23.30
CA LEU A 29 6.25 -17.73 -22.50
C LEU A 29 6.62 -18.04 -21.05
N GLY A 30 7.73 -17.45 -20.60
CA GLY A 30 8.15 -17.57 -19.23
C GLY A 30 6.97 -17.16 -18.37
N SER A 31 6.53 -18.07 -17.52
CA SER A 31 5.61 -17.79 -16.43
C SER A 31 6.06 -16.47 -15.80
N ILE A 32 5.21 -15.45 -15.92
CA ILE A 32 5.39 -14.19 -15.21
C ILE A 32 5.43 -14.61 -13.74
N SER A 33 6.63 -14.66 -13.19
CA SER A 33 6.83 -14.92 -11.78
C SER A 33 5.96 -13.89 -11.06
N ALA A 34 4.98 -14.34 -10.32
CA ALA A 34 4.12 -13.46 -9.54
C ALA A 34 5.04 -12.59 -8.70
N ALA A 35 5.15 -11.31 -9.06
CA ALA A 35 5.93 -10.35 -8.31
C ALA A 35 5.43 -10.45 -6.87
N ALA A 36 6.33 -10.71 -5.94
CA ALA A 36 5.98 -10.86 -4.53
C ALA A 36 5.20 -9.62 -4.08
N SER A 37 3.93 -9.82 -3.73
CA SER A 37 3.08 -8.73 -3.23
C SER A 37 3.65 -8.22 -1.93
N MET A 38 3.94 -6.94 -1.86
CA MET A 38 4.41 -6.31 -0.62
C MET A 38 3.21 -6.00 0.28
N GLY A 39 3.22 -6.55 1.47
CA GLY A 39 2.17 -6.41 2.49
C GLY A 39 1.20 -7.59 2.48
N SER A 40 0.83 -8.05 3.67
CA SER A 40 -0.32 -8.95 3.85
C SER A 40 -1.48 -8.13 4.40
N CYS A 41 -2.62 -8.21 3.71
CA CYS A 41 -3.83 -7.52 4.14
C CYS A 41 -4.74 -8.49 4.87
N HIS A 42 -5.23 -8.07 6.04
CA HIS A 42 -6.25 -8.80 6.80
C HIS A 42 -7.44 -7.90 7.02
N ALA A 43 -8.63 -8.35 6.66
CA ALA A 43 -9.88 -7.64 6.87
C ALA A 43 -10.89 -8.55 7.54
N ALA A 44 -11.68 -7.99 8.45
CA ALA A 44 -12.89 -8.65 8.92
C ALA A 44 -13.91 -8.75 7.76
N THR A 45 -14.79 -9.73 7.83
CA THR A 45 -15.90 -9.84 6.86
C THR A 45 -16.73 -8.55 6.86
N PRO A 46 -16.97 -7.94 5.69
CA PRO A 46 -17.80 -6.75 5.60
C PRO A 46 -19.20 -7.00 6.18
N LYS A 47 -19.70 -6.03 6.96
CA LYS A 47 -21.07 -6.05 7.48
C LYS A 47 -21.97 -5.23 6.56
N PRO A 48 -22.93 -5.83 5.83
CA PRO A 48 -23.77 -5.11 4.87
C PRO A 48 -24.57 -3.98 5.52
N ASP A 49 -25.03 -4.17 6.76
CA ASP A 49 -25.84 -3.20 7.49
C ASP A 49 -25.05 -2.06 8.14
N ALA A 50 -23.73 -2.11 8.08
CA ALA A 50 -22.90 -1.04 8.63
C ALA A 50 -23.19 0.29 7.91
N PRO A 51 -23.23 1.42 8.61
CA PRO A 51 -23.56 2.72 8.02
C PRO A 51 -22.74 3.06 6.78
N TYR A 52 -21.46 2.72 6.81
CA TYR A 52 -20.53 2.96 5.71
C TYR A 52 -20.71 2.01 4.50
N ASN A 53 -21.56 0.97 4.62
CA ASN A 53 -21.90 0.03 3.51
C ASN A 53 -23.31 0.26 2.95
N ARG A 54 -24.08 1.20 3.52
CA ARG A 54 -25.37 1.61 2.97
C ARG A 54 -25.18 2.52 1.76
N SER A 55 -26.26 2.70 0.98
CA SER A 55 -26.22 3.71 -0.10
C SER A 55 -26.04 5.11 0.49
N TYR A 56 -25.26 5.93 -0.20
CA TYR A 56 -24.92 7.27 0.25
C TYR A 56 -24.93 8.26 -0.93
N VAL A 57 -25.00 9.55 -0.62
CA VAL A 57 -25.02 10.62 -1.63
C VAL A 57 -23.86 11.57 -1.39
N VAL A 58 -23.08 11.85 -2.45
CA VAL A 58 -22.02 12.86 -2.45
C VAL A 58 -22.19 13.73 -3.68
N ASN A 59 -22.18 15.04 -3.51
CA ASN A 59 -22.36 16.04 -4.59
C ASN A 59 -23.59 15.76 -5.45
N GLY A 60 -24.74 15.36 -4.82
CA GLY A 60 -25.97 15.05 -5.53
C GLY A 60 -26.01 13.68 -6.22
N ARG A 61 -24.90 12.96 -6.31
CA ARG A 61 -24.81 11.63 -6.93
C ARG A 61 -24.97 10.53 -5.89
N ARG A 62 -25.87 9.60 -6.17
CA ARG A 62 -26.07 8.42 -5.31
C ARG A 62 -25.07 7.31 -5.68
N TYR A 63 -24.50 6.72 -4.66
CA TYR A 63 -23.60 5.55 -4.74
C TYR A 63 -24.19 4.38 -3.96
N GLN A 64 -24.13 3.20 -4.55
CA GLN A 64 -24.58 1.95 -3.94
C GLN A 64 -23.40 1.00 -3.82
N PRO A 65 -22.86 0.76 -2.61
CA PRO A 65 -21.84 -0.24 -2.40
C PRO A 65 -22.33 -1.65 -2.78
N LEU A 66 -21.42 -2.48 -3.26
CA LEU A 66 -21.66 -3.88 -3.49
C LEU A 66 -21.94 -4.60 -2.16
N THR A 67 -22.71 -5.66 -2.21
CA THR A 67 -23.00 -6.50 -1.03
C THR A 67 -21.87 -7.46 -0.71
N THR A 68 -21.10 -7.87 -1.72
CA THR A 68 -19.91 -8.74 -1.60
C THR A 68 -18.81 -8.25 -2.51
N ALA A 69 -17.59 -8.60 -2.19
CA ALA A 69 -16.40 -8.38 -3.03
C ALA A 69 -15.98 -9.64 -3.81
N ASP A 70 -16.74 -10.73 -3.69
CA ASP A 70 -16.40 -12.01 -4.32
C ASP A 70 -16.26 -11.86 -5.83
N GLY A 71 -15.15 -12.34 -6.36
CA GLY A 71 -14.86 -12.27 -7.80
C GLY A 71 -14.61 -10.83 -8.32
N TYR A 72 -14.46 -9.84 -7.45
CA TYR A 72 -14.17 -8.50 -7.91
C TYR A 72 -12.79 -8.43 -8.54
N ASP A 73 -12.77 -8.15 -9.83
CA ASP A 73 -11.59 -7.93 -10.66
C ASP A 73 -11.90 -6.80 -11.64
N ARG A 74 -11.27 -5.66 -11.46
CA ARG A 74 -11.51 -4.45 -12.27
C ARG A 74 -10.20 -3.82 -12.70
N ARG A 75 -10.23 -3.23 -13.88
CA ARG A 75 -9.16 -2.37 -14.39
C ARG A 75 -9.66 -0.94 -14.49
N GLY A 76 -8.83 0.00 -14.12
CA GLY A 76 -9.18 1.42 -14.18
C GLY A 76 -8.06 2.31 -13.68
N THR A 77 -8.30 3.61 -13.66
CA THR A 77 -7.33 4.58 -13.15
C THR A 77 -7.39 4.64 -11.63
N ALA A 78 -6.25 4.47 -10.97
CA ALA A 78 -6.07 4.83 -9.58
C ALA A 78 -5.36 6.18 -9.46
N SER A 79 -5.71 6.93 -8.43
CA SER A 79 -4.92 8.04 -7.93
C SER A 79 -4.47 7.77 -6.48
N TRP A 80 -3.92 8.76 -5.82
CA TRP A 80 -3.55 8.62 -4.42
C TRP A 80 -3.89 9.89 -3.64
N TYR A 81 -4.05 9.74 -2.33
CA TYR A 81 -4.34 10.81 -1.39
C TYR A 81 -3.42 10.70 -0.17
N GLY A 82 -3.19 11.82 0.47
CA GLY A 82 -2.22 11.95 1.54
C GLY A 82 -2.77 12.72 2.73
N TRP A 83 -1.90 13.53 3.33
CA TRP A 83 -2.18 14.24 4.59
C TRP A 83 -3.27 15.30 4.47
N GLU A 84 -3.57 15.76 3.25
CA GLU A 84 -4.60 16.76 2.95
C GLU A 84 -6.03 16.21 3.06
N SER A 85 -6.21 14.91 3.05
CA SER A 85 -7.51 14.24 2.92
C SER A 85 -8.22 13.98 4.26
N GLY A 86 -7.74 14.61 5.32
CA GLY A 86 -8.31 14.43 6.64
C GLY A 86 -7.66 13.31 7.46
N SER A 87 -8.17 13.10 8.66
CA SER A 87 -7.57 12.18 9.64
C SER A 87 -8.39 10.93 9.94
N VAL A 88 -9.59 10.82 9.34
CA VAL A 88 -10.55 9.73 9.63
C VAL A 88 -11.14 9.23 8.34
N THR A 89 -11.19 7.91 8.19
CA THR A 89 -11.83 7.21 7.06
C THR A 89 -13.34 7.13 7.23
N SER A 90 -14.06 6.75 6.18
CA SER A 90 -15.52 6.52 6.22
C SER A 90 -15.95 5.43 7.22
N MET A 91 -15.03 4.52 7.58
CA MET A 91 -15.26 3.55 8.64
C MET A 91 -15.10 4.12 10.06
N GLY A 92 -14.75 5.41 10.20
CA GLY A 92 -14.46 6.03 11.49
C GLY A 92 -13.09 5.64 12.06
N THR A 93 -12.25 4.97 11.30
CA THR A 93 -10.89 4.62 11.71
C THR A 93 -9.90 5.72 11.33
N PRO A 94 -8.80 5.88 12.06
CA PRO A 94 -7.79 6.86 11.70
C PRO A 94 -7.20 6.59 10.32
N PHE A 95 -7.10 7.63 9.49
CA PHE A 95 -6.37 7.57 8.24
C PHE A 95 -4.88 7.78 8.48
N VAL A 96 -4.08 6.80 8.06
CA VAL A 96 -2.62 6.85 8.15
C VAL A 96 -2.05 6.81 6.73
N PRO A 97 -1.61 7.94 6.15
CA PRO A 97 -1.15 8.00 4.76
C PRO A 97 -0.03 7.02 4.40
N GLN A 98 0.79 6.62 5.36
CA GLN A 98 1.88 5.65 5.14
C GLN A 98 1.42 4.18 5.21
N ALA A 99 0.23 3.90 5.75
CA ALA A 99 -0.34 2.56 5.76
C ALA A 99 -0.78 2.14 4.36
N PHE A 100 -0.97 0.85 4.15
CA PHE A 100 -1.47 0.32 2.89
C PHE A 100 -3.00 0.26 2.93
N SER A 101 -3.63 1.35 2.53
CA SER A 101 -5.09 1.48 2.49
C SER A 101 -5.56 2.13 1.19
N ALA A 102 -6.87 2.08 0.97
CA ALA A 102 -7.50 2.67 -0.21
C ALA A 102 -8.94 3.09 0.05
N ALA A 103 -9.44 3.98 -0.80
CA ALA A 103 -10.82 4.39 -0.88
C ALA A 103 -11.48 3.83 -2.15
N SER A 104 -12.68 3.24 -2.00
CA SER A 104 -13.51 2.74 -3.10
C SER A 104 -14.95 3.21 -2.95
N ARG A 105 -15.56 3.59 -4.09
CA ARG A 105 -16.98 3.95 -4.12
C ARG A 105 -17.90 2.75 -3.93
N GLU A 106 -17.48 1.59 -4.42
CA GLU A 106 -18.36 0.44 -4.62
C GLU A 106 -18.00 -0.80 -3.80
N LEU A 107 -16.75 -1.01 -3.43
CA LEU A 107 -16.39 -2.18 -2.62
C LEU A 107 -17.01 -2.11 -1.23
N PRO A 108 -17.50 -3.22 -0.67
CA PRO A 108 -17.93 -3.25 0.72
C PRO A 108 -16.74 -3.02 1.65
N LEU A 109 -16.94 -2.29 2.75
CA LEU A 109 -15.87 -1.99 3.70
C LEU A 109 -16.02 -2.87 4.96
N PRO A 110 -14.91 -3.40 5.48
CA PRO A 110 -13.55 -3.42 4.92
C PRO A 110 -13.37 -4.53 3.89
N THR A 111 -12.56 -4.31 2.86
CA THR A 111 -12.18 -5.35 1.90
C THR A 111 -10.67 -5.30 1.64
N CYS A 112 -10.01 -6.45 1.64
CA CYS A 112 -8.63 -6.55 1.17
C CYS A 112 -8.61 -6.71 -0.35
N VAL A 113 -7.78 -5.92 -1.01
CA VAL A 113 -7.56 -6.04 -2.46
C VAL A 113 -6.08 -6.05 -2.79
N ARG A 114 -5.73 -6.78 -3.85
CA ARG A 114 -4.44 -6.63 -4.52
C ARG A 114 -4.59 -5.60 -5.62
N VAL A 115 -3.71 -4.60 -5.60
CA VAL A 115 -3.63 -3.57 -6.64
C VAL A 115 -2.34 -3.75 -7.40
N THR A 116 -2.44 -3.90 -8.71
CA THR A 116 -1.28 -4.07 -9.61
C THR A 116 -1.23 -2.89 -10.57
N ASN A 117 -0.12 -2.17 -10.60
CA ASN A 117 0.16 -1.15 -11.60
C ASN A 117 0.50 -1.83 -12.93
N LEU A 118 -0.33 -1.64 -13.94
CA LEU A 118 -0.20 -2.33 -15.23
C LEU A 118 0.96 -1.82 -16.08
N ALA A 119 1.52 -0.66 -15.76
CA ALA A 119 2.65 -0.10 -16.50
C ALA A 119 4.00 -0.72 -16.09
N ASN A 120 4.14 -1.13 -14.81
CA ASN A 120 5.41 -1.62 -14.28
C ASN A 120 5.33 -2.99 -13.58
N GLY A 121 4.12 -3.58 -13.46
CA GLY A 121 3.89 -4.88 -12.84
C GLY A 121 4.02 -4.92 -11.31
N ARG A 122 4.29 -3.79 -10.64
CA ARG A 122 4.37 -3.74 -9.19
C ARG A 122 2.99 -3.94 -8.57
N SER A 123 2.92 -4.64 -7.47
CA SER A 123 1.67 -4.91 -6.76
C SER A 123 1.80 -4.68 -5.26
N VAL A 124 0.67 -4.34 -4.64
CA VAL A 124 0.53 -4.17 -3.19
C VAL A 124 -0.83 -4.63 -2.74
N GLU A 125 -0.91 -5.22 -1.56
CA GLU A 125 -2.16 -5.54 -0.91
C GLU A 125 -2.56 -4.40 0.00
N VAL A 126 -3.80 -3.92 -0.11
CA VAL A 126 -4.30 -2.78 0.63
C VAL A 126 -5.66 -3.07 1.25
N LEU A 127 -5.91 -2.45 2.38
CA LEU A 127 -7.23 -2.44 3.03
C LEU A 127 -8.07 -1.32 2.45
N VAL A 128 -9.16 -1.66 1.77
CA VAL A 128 -10.19 -0.69 1.39
C VAL A 128 -11.05 -0.42 2.61
N ASN A 129 -10.90 0.76 3.20
CA ASN A 129 -11.55 1.18 4.44
C ASN A 129 -12.15 2.58 4.36
N ASP A 130 -12.17 3.17 3.15
CA ASP A 130 -12.68 4.51 2.94
C ASP A 130 -13.55 4.62 1.67
N ARG A 131 -14.32 5.72 1.56
CA ARG A 131 -15.18 6.05 0.43
C ARG A 131 -14.54 7.08 -0.49
N GLY A 132 -14.65 6.86 -1.77
CA GLY A 132 -14.08 7.62 -2.87
C GLY A 132 -13.55 6.69 -3.95
N PRO A 133 -12.96 7.22 -5.02
CA PRO A 133 -12.89 8.63 -5.43
C PRO A 133 -14.25 9.18 -5.88
N PHE A 134 -14.45 10.48 -5.65
CA PHE A 134 -15.62 11.19 -6.15
C PHE A 134 -15.31 12.04 -7.40
N VAL A 135 -14.25 11.66 -8.10
CA VAL A 135 -13.83 12.21 -9.39
C VAL A 135 -14.11 11.17 -10.47
N ASP A 136 -14.71 11.60 -11.57
CA ASP A 136 -15.05 10.71 -12.68
C ASP A 136 -13.79 10.11 -13.33
N GLY A 137 -13.92 8.89 -13.86
CA GLY A 137 -12.83 8.17 -14.51
C GLY A 137 -11.86 7.48 -13.55
N ARG A 138 -11.92 7.75 -12.23
CA ARG A 138 -11.08 7.04 -11.25
C ARG A 138 -11.82 5.84 -10.64
N LEU A 139 -11.11 4.74 -10.49
CA LEU A 139 -11.60 3.50 -9.90
C LEU A 139 -11.34 3.45 -8.40
N LEU A 140 -10.14 3.84 -8.00
CA LEU A 140 -9.63 3.68 -6.64
C LEU A 140 -8.72 4.86 -6.29
N ASP A 141 -8.73 5.30 -5.04
CA ASP A 141 -7.71 6.20 -4.51
C ASP A 141 -6.88 5.45 -3.46
N LEU A 142 -5.57 5.44 -3.64
CA LEU A 142 -4.62 4.75 -2.78
C LEU A 142 -4.05 5.69 -1.72
N SER A 143 -3.70 5.16 -0.57
CA SER A 143 -2.87 5.90 0.38
C SER A 143 -1.49 6.21 -0.23
N TYR A 144 -0.81 7.24 0.27
CA TYR A 144 0.54 7.59 -0.16
C TYR A 144 1.52 6.39 -0.06
N GLY A 145 1.44 5.61 1.03
CA GLY A 145 2.31 4.44 1.23
C GLY A 145 2.11 3.38 0.15
N ALA A 146 0.86 3.08 -0.21
CA ALA A 146 0.53 2.14 -1.28
C ALA A 146 0.98 2.68 -2.66
N ALA A 147 0.71 3.94 -2.94
CA ALA A 147 1.12 4.59 -4.19
C ALA A 147 2.64 4.61 -4.38
N LYS A 148 3.38 4.77 -3.29
CA LYS A 148 4.86 4.70 -3.30
C LYS A 148 5.37 3.31 -3.70
N VAL A 149 4.76 2.24 -3.19
CA VAL A 149 5.11 0.85 -3.57
C VAL A 149 4.84 0.62 -5.04
N LEU A 150 3.71 1.12 -5.56
CA LEU A 150 3.33 1.01 -6.97
C LEU A 150 4.12 1.95 -7.91
N ASP A 151 5.00 2.80 -7.35
CA ASP A 151 5.81 3.76 -8.11
C ASP A 151 4.96 4.73 -8.95
N MET A 152 3.91 5.28 -8.34
CA MET A 152 2.98 6.18 -9.02
C MET A 152 2.90 7.58 -8.39
N ILE A 153 3.79 7.89 -7.43
CA ILE A 153 3.78 9.20 -6.74
C ILE A 153 4.00 10.35 -7.73
N HIS A 154 4.98 10.22 -8.62
CA HIS A 154 5.34 11.28 -9.56
C HIS A 154 4.30 11.48 -10.67
N SER A 155 3.69 10.39 -11.14
CA SER A 155 2.64 10.45 -12.17
C SER A 155 1.29 10.90 -11.60
N GLY A 156 1.09 10.82 -10.29
CA GLY A 156 -0.17 11.12 -9.61
C GLY A 156 -1.26 10.09 -9.85
N THR A 157 -1.23 9.40 -10.98
CA THR A 157 -2.20 8.37 -11.38
C THR A 157 -1.52 7.21 -12.08
N ALA A 158 -2.17 6.04 -12.08
CA ALA A 158 -1.74 4.88 -12.86
C ALA A 158 -2.95 4.05 -13.29
N VAL A 159 -2.82 3.32 -14.41
CA VAL A 159 -3.79 2.28 -14.77
C VAL A 159 -3.45 1.03 -13.95
N VAL A 160 -4.43 0.58 -13.18
CA VAL A 160 -4.26 -0.54 -12.25
C VAL A 160 -5.28 -1.65 -12.54
N ARG A 161 -4.95 -2.87 -12.11
CA ARG A 161 -5.89 -3.96 -11.87
C ARG A 161 -6.11 -4.08 -10.38
N VAL A 162 -7.37 -4.18 -9.97
CA VAL A 162 -7.80 -4.32 -8.58
C VAL A 162 -8.54 -5.64 -8.44
N GLU A 163 -7.99 -6.55 -7.64
CA GLU A 163 -8.52 -7.88 -7.39
C GLU A 163 -8.85 -8.02 -5.91
N ALA A 164 -10.12 -8.35 -5.60
CA ALA A 164 -10.47 -8.66 -4.22
C ALA A 164 -9.77 -9.97 -3.81
N LEU A 165 -9.18 -9.92 -2.63
CA LEU A 165 -8.62 -11.12 -2.01
C LEU A 165 -9.76 -11.84 -1.30
N ALA A 166 -9.81 -13.17 -1.49
CA ALA A 166 -10.72 -13.97 -0.70
C ALA A 166 -10.51 -13.63 0.79
N PRO A 167 -11.58 -13.52 1.58
CA PRO A 167 -11.42 -13.43 3.02
C PRO A 167 -10.52 -14.61 3.40
N SER A 168 -9.33 -14.32 3.89
CA SER A 168 -8.53 -15.38 4.50
C SER A 168 -9.46 -16.01 5.52
N PRO A 169 -9.72 -17.34 5.48
CA PRO A 169 -10.47 -17.94 6.54
C PRO A 169 -9.75 -17.45 7.79
N ALA A 170 -10.45 -16.61 8.55
CA ALA A 170 -9.98 -16.30 9.89
C ALA A 170 -9.78 -17.70 10.44
N THR A 171 -8.53 -18.13 10.58
CA THR A 171 -8.23 -19.15 11.54
C THR A 171 -8.95 -18.61 12.74
N THR A 172 -10.08 -19.24 13.07
CA THR A 172 -10.86 -18.97 14.24
C THR A 172 -9.98 -19.33 15.43
N THR A 173 -8.99 -18.54 15.63
CA THR A 173 -8.48 -18.26 16.92
C THR A 173 -9.40 -17.16 17.43
N THR A 174 -10.59 -17.59 17.85
CA THR A 174 -11.39 -16.91 18.84
C THR A 174 -10.48 -16.78 20.06
N THR A 175 -9.73 -15.73 20.03
CA THR A 175 -9.16 -15.10 21.21
C THR A 175 -8.84 -13.68 20.72
N ALA A 176 -9.65 -12.70 21.13
CA ALA A 176 -9.07 -11.41 21.40
C ALA A 176 -7.74 -11.74 22.10
N PRO A 177 -6.58 -11.22 21.64
CA PRO A 177 -5.36 -11.53 22.35
C PRO A 177 -5.56 -11.00 23.77
N ASN A 178 -5.88 -11.94 24.66
CA ASN A 178 -5.58 -11.76 26.07
C ASN A 178 -4.06 -11.47 26.10
N PRO A 179 -3.60 -10.34 26.62
CA PRO A 179 -2.18 -9.96 26.59
C PRO A 179 -1.30 -10.86 27.47
N SER A 180 -1.67 -12.13 27.67
CA SER A 180 -1.02 -13.03 28.63
C SER A 180 -0.76 -14.43 28.09
N ALA A 181 -0.24 -14.58 26.84
CA ALA A 181 0.33 -15.86 26.42
C ALA A 181 1.44 -15.66 25.37
N GLY A 182 2.66 -15.47 25.83
CA GLY A 182 3.84 -16.09 25.24
C GLY A 182 4.51 -15.48 24.02
N LYS A 183 4.12 -14.29 23.52
CA LYS A 183 5.00 -13.55 22.62
C LYS A 183 5.94 -12.69 23.46
N PRO A 184 7.27 -12.70 23.21
CA PRO A 184 8.14 -11.75 23.89
C PRO A 184 7.56 -10.35 23.69
N ALA A 185 7.31 -9.64 24.78
CA ALA A 185 6.75 -8.29 24.73
C ALA A 185 7.68 -7.41 23.87
N GLU A 186 7.17 -6.94 22.75
CA GLU A 186 7.92 -6.02 21.88
C GLU A 186 8.08 -4.67 22.60
N ILE A 187 9.28 -4.15 22.61
CA ILE A 187 9.63 -2.92 23.33
C ILE A 187 9.63 -1.75 22.34
N PHE A 188 8.90 -0.70 22.67
CA PHE A 188 8.86 0.54 21.92
C PHE A 188 9.20 1.71 22.83
N LEU A 189 9.76 2.77 22.25
CA LEU A 189 9.85 4.08 22.91
C LEU A 189 8.82 5.03 22.31
N GLN A 190 7.89 5.50 23.12
CA GLN A 190 6.97 6.55 22.72
C GLN A 190 7.57 7.92 23.00
N THR A 191 7.70 8.75 21.96
CA THR A 191 8.32 10.09 22.03
C THR A 191 7.28 11.21 22.09
N GLY A 192 6.02 10.89 21.86
CA GLY A 192 4.93 11.86 21.96
C GLY A 192 3.58 11.23 21.72
N ALA A 193 2.53 11.93 22.15
CA ALA A 193 1.14 11.65 21.84
C ALA A 193 0.45 12.97 21.46
N PHE A 194 -0.06 13.04 20.25
CA PHE A 194 -0.57 14.27 19.65
C PHE A 194 -2.05 14.10 19.31
N GLN A 195 -2.87 15.10 19.57
CA GLN A 195 -4.28 15.09 19.16
C GLN A 195 -4.43 15.36 17.64
N GLN A 196 -3.42 15.97 17.04
CA GLN A 196 -3.38 16.28 15.61
C GLN A 196 -2.33 15.40 14.93
N LEU A 197 -2.76 14.70 13.88
CA LEU A 197 -1.89 13.81 13.12
C LEU A 197 -0.67 14.55 12.49
N ASN A 198 -0.87 15.79 12.02
CA ASN A 198 0.21 16.60 11.43
C ASN A 198 1.35 16.85 12.42
N LEU A 199 1.05 16.99 13.72
CA LEU A 199 2.08 17.15 14.76
C LEU A 199 2.84 15.84 14.99
N ALA A 200 2.15 14.70 14.98
CA ALA A 200 2.80 13.38 15.06
C ALA A 200 3.70 13.13 13.83
N ILE A 201 3.27 13.56 12.65
CA ILE A 201 4.05 13.46 11.42
C ILE A 201 5.31 14.32 11.49
N ARG A 202 5.21 15.58 11.95
CA ARG A 202 6.38 16.46 12.13
C ARG A 202 7.38 15.85 13.10
N GLU A 203 6.90 15.33 14.22
CA GLU A 203 7.78 14.66 15.19
C GLU A 203 8.46 13.43 14.58
N ARG A 204 7.74 12.59 13.85
CA ARG A 204 8.34 11.47 13.11
C ARG A 204 9.40 11.92 12.12
N GLN A 205 9.12 12.98 11.33
CA GLN A 205 10.07 13.54 10.37
C GLN A 205 11.33 14.09 11.06
N ARG A 206 11.16 14.75 12.19
CA ARG A 206 12.28 15.25 13.02
C ARG A 206 13.18 14.12 13.49
N LEU A 207 12.58 13.03 13.99
CA LEU A 207 13.30 11.85 14.44
C LEU A 207 13.99 11.12 13.29
N GLN A 208 13.30 11.01 12.15
CA GLN A 208 13.85 10.40 10.94
C GLN A 208 15.05 11.18 10.39
N ALA A 209 14.98 12.50 10.39
CA ALA A 209 16.09 13.38 10.00
C ALA A 209 17.30 13.24 10.95
N ALA A 210 17.07 12.90 12.23
CA ALA A 210 18.10 12.59 13.20
C ALA A 210 18.65 11.14 13.09
N GLY A 211 18.27 10.39 12.04
CA GLY A 211 18.71 9.02 11.82
C GLY A 211 18.09 7.99 12.77
N ILE A 212 16.97 8.32 13.40
CA ILE A 212 16.29 7.46 14.37
C ILE A 212 15.20 6.67 13.65
N GLY A 213 15.18 5.35 13.84
CA GLY A 213 14.16 4.45 13.27
C GLY A 213 14.34 3.02 13.75
N PRO A 214 13.38 2.15 13.43
CA PRO A 214 12.11 2.40 12.72
C PRO A 214 11.11 3.23 13.53
N LEU A 215 10.22 3.96 12.85
CA LEU A 215 9.28 4.90 13.45
C LEU A 215 7.84 4.56 13.05
N LEU A 216 6.95 4.50 14.03
CA LEU A 216 5.53 4.22 13.89
C LEU A 216 4.71 5.40 14.41
N ILE A 217 3.55 5.66 13.79
CA ILE A 217 2.50 6.48 14.37
C ILE A 217 1.33 5.56 14.67
N VAL A 218 1.04 5.39 15.94
CA VAL A 218 -0.01 4.48 16.44
C VAL A 218 -1.17 5.31 16.97
N PRO A 219 -2.33 5.26 16.30
CA PRO A 219 -3.52 5.93 16.83
C PRO A 219 -4.06 5.17 18.04
N GLY A 220 -4.67 5.90 18.96
CA GLY A 220 -5.32 5.31 20.12
C GLY A 220 -6.37 6.26 20.69
N LEU A 221 -7.45 5.70 21.20
CA LEU A 221 -8.56 6.44 21.81
C LEU A 221 -8.33 6.54 23.31
N VAL A 222 -8.36 7.76 23.85
CA VAL A 222 -8.31 8.01 25.31
C VAL A 222 -9.48 8.91 25.67
N ARG A 223 -10.42 8.39 26.46
CA ARG A 223 -11.64 9.11 26.86
C ARG A 223 -12.40 9.77 25.69
N GLY A 224 -12.53 9.05 24.56
CA GLY A 224 -13.21 9.55 23.37
C GLY A 224 -12.41 10.51 22.49
N VAL A 225 -11.18 10.84 22.87
CA VAL A 225 -10.27 11.68 22.06
C VAL A 225 -9.21 10.82 21.41
N THR A 226 -9.04 10.98 20.09
CA THR A 226 -7.98 10.27 19.34
C THR A 226 -6.63 10.94 19.57
N PHE A 227 -5.63 10.14 19.94
CA PHE A 227 -4.24 10.53 20.04
C PHE A 227 -3.39 9.73 19.07
N TYR A 228 -2.45 10.40 18.42
CA TYR A 228 -1.44 9.82 17.53
C TYR A 228 -0.12 9.72 18.29
N ARG A 229 0.26 8.48 18.65
CA ARG A 229 1.48 8.21 19.41
C ARG A 229 2.62 7.94 18.44
N VAL A 230 3.71 8.69 18.58
CA VAL A 230 4.93 8.43 17.81
C VAL A 230 5.79 7.45 18.61
N GLN A 231 6.09 6.31 18.00
CA GLN A 231 6.81 5.20 18.63
C GLN A 231 8.03 4.82 17.79
N ILE A 232 9.11 4.46 18.48
CA ILE A 232 10.35 3.93 17.90
C ILE A 232 10.43 2.46 18.27
N GLY A 233 10.59 1.60 17.29
CA GLY A 233 10.68 0.15 17.55
C GLY A 233 10.01 -0.71 16.49
N PRO A 234 9.96 -2.04 16.70
CA PRO A 234 10.36 -2.74 17.93
C PRO A 234 11.86 -2.66 18.20
N LEU A 235 12.23 -2.57 19.48
CA LEU A 235 13.61 -2.52 19.95
C LEU A 235 14.04 -3.89 20.48
N ALA A 236 15.30 -4.24 20.25
CA ALA A 236 15.80 -5.59 20.49
C ALA A 236 15.76 -6.02 21.97
N ASN A 237 15.94 -5.08 22.89
CA ASN A 237 15.95 -5.38 24.34
C ASN A 237 15.79 -4.08 25.17
N PRO A 238 15.55 -4.19 26.49
CA PRO A 238 15.38 -3.03 27.38
C PRO A 238 16.58 -2.09 27.42
N SER A 239 17.79 -2.61 27.37
CA SER A 239 19.00 -1.78 27.45
C SER A 239 19.14 -0.88 26.22
N VAL A 240 18.77 -1.35 25.03
CA VAL A 240 18.71 -0.53 23.82
C VAL A 240 17.66 0.59 23.98
N ALA A 241 16.50 0.27 24.56
CA ALA A 241 15.46 1.23 24.81
C ALA A 241 15.91 2.32 25.80
N GLU A 242 16.58 1.95 26.89
CA GLU A 242 17.11 2.89 27.88
C GLU A 242 18.18 3.80 27.29
N ALA A 243 19.17 3.24 26.57
CA ALA A 243 20.24 4.02 25.93
C ALA A 243 19.68 5.02 24.89
N LEU A 244 18.76 4.57 24.05
CA LEU A 244 18.10 5.43 23.05
C LEU A 244 17.22 6.48 23.74
N GLY A 245 16.51 6.12 24.81
CA GLY A 245 15.69 7.03 25.60
C GLY A 245 16.52 8.13 26.27
N ALA A 246 17.70 7.79 26.82
CA ALA A 246 18.64 8.75 27.40
C ALA A 246 19.15 9.73 26.33
N ARG A 247 19.55 9.22 25.16
CA ARG A 247 20.00 10.05 24.03
C ARG A 247 18.91 11.00 23.54
N LEU A 248 17.66 10.53 23.45
CA LEU A 248 16.52 11.36 23.03
C LEU A 248 16.24 12.50 24.04
N ARG A 249 16.31 12.23 25.33
CA ARG A 249 16.13 13.24 26.35
C ARG A 249 17.24 14.30 26.28
N GLN A 250 18.49 13.88 26.06
CA GLN A 250 19.62 14.81 25.87
C GLN A 250 19.45 15.70 24.62
N SER A 251 18.80 15.18 23.56
CA SER A 251 18.51 15.94 22.33
C SER A 251 17.24 16.79 22.38
N GLY A 252 16.66 16.99 23.58
CA GLY A 252 15.51 17.88 23.79
C GLY A 252 14.14 17.24 23.59
N THR A 253 14.03 15.90 23.49
CA THR A 253 12.73 15.22 23.46
C THR A 253 12.17 15.17 24.88
N ALA A 254 11.15 15.98 25.17
CA ALA A 254 10.66 16.24 26.52
C ALA A 254 10.06 15.01 27.24
N GLN A 255 9.46 14.08 26.48
CA GLN A 255 8.86 12.87 27.04
C GLN A 255 9.26 11.65 26.23
N VAL A 256 9.85 10.65 26.90
CA VAL A 256 10.17 9.34 26.33
C VAL A 256 9.66 8.29 27.29
N LEU A 257 8.67 7.52 26.85
CA LEU A 257 8.06 6.44 27.61
C LEU A 257 8.40 5.08 26.98
N VAL A 258 8.77 4.10 27.81
CA VAL A 258 8.91 2.70 27.37
C VAL A 258 7.53 2.07 27.36
N VAL A 259 7.14 1.52 26.20
CA VAL A 259 5.86 0.82 26.00
C VAL A 259 6.17 -0.62 25.64
N ARG A 260 5.53 -1.57 26.30
CA ARG A 260 5.58 -2.99 25.97
C ARG A 260 4.23 -3.40 25.38
N GLN A 261 4.28 -4.07 24.22
CA GLN A 261 3.09 -4.52 23.49
C GLN A 261 3.15 -6.01 23.25
#